data_de62af30856c93126a4253ed0cd85f42
#
_entry.id   de62af30856c93126a4253ed0cd85f42
#
_cell.length_a   1.000
_cell.length_b   1.000
_cell.length_c   1.000
_cell.angle_alpha   90.00
_cell.angle_beta   90.00
_cell.angle_gamma   90.00
#
_symmetry.space_group_name_H-M   'P 1'
#
loop_
_entity.id
_entity.type
_entity.pdbx_description
1 polymer ?
#
loop_
_entity_poly.entity_id
_entity_poly.type
_entity_poly.pdbx_seq_one_letter_code
_entity_poly.pdbx_strand_id
1 'polypeptide(L)'
;RRIFADALGIFSKPRQGFTFMPEDVRLSLISRRLGMLAQAGQYNLPRMLQRGDGAAAMTSTHEFTQAAISLVFLINNPVSVGYAPYYKWRFAALRRLSRRMATRLSGVCMQLEEMLRLASAACFGVPGTTAEHKASTTATPPADRINAIIEHICSDIVSELQREGLTRSQETFLEWQRPYVEEHIVSDAPCLHSL
;
A
#
# COMPACT_ATOMS: atom_id res chain seq x y z
N ARG A 1 6.09 14.82 -20.14
CA ARG A 1 5.94 15.72 -21.31
C ARG A 1 6.89 16.90 -21.16
N ARG A 2 7.41 17.41 -22.27
CA ARG A 2 8.34 18.55 -22.30
C ARG A 2 7.55 19.86 -22.22
N ILE A 3 8.00 20.81 -21.37
CA ILE A 3 7.46 22.17 -21.32
C ILE A 3 8.31 22.99 -22.29
N PHE A 4 7.69 23.66 -23.25
CA PHE A 4 8.41 24.41 -24.27
C PHE A 4 8.62 25.88 -23.89
N ALA A 5 7.68 26.49 -23.15
CA ALA A 5 7.77 27.83 -22.63
C ALA A 5 6.96 27.96 -21.32
N ASP A 6 7.55 28.54 -20.29
CA ASP A 6 6.93 28.81 -19.01
C ASP A 6 7.63 29.94 -18.27
N ALA A 7 7.58 31.14 -18.86
CA ALA A 7 8.29 32.33 -18.38
C ALA A 7 7.90 32.72 -16.93
N LEU A 8 6.67 32.42 -16.49
CA LEU A 8 6.17 32.72 -15.14
C LEU A 8 6.34 31.55 -14.16
N GLY A 9 6.79 30.40 -14.62
CA GLY A 9 6.94 29.20 -13.79
C GLY A 9 5.63 28.57 -13.32
N ILE A 10 4.50 28.87 -13.98
CA ILE A 10 3.16 28.38 -13.59
C ILE A 10 3.07 26.86 -13.66
N PHE A 11 3.76 26.23 -14.60
CA PHE A 11 3.80 24.78 -14.77
C PHE A 11 5.07 24.16 -14.17
N SER A 12 6.21 24.86 -14.28
CA SER A 12 7.51 24.34 -13.83
C SER A 12 7.59 24.23 -12.30
N LYS A 13 7.11 25.24 -11.55
CA LYS A 13 7.14 25.24 -10.07
C LYS A 13 6.31 24.11 -9.45
N PRO A 14 5.00 23.92 -9.80
CA PRO A 14 4.23 22.78 -9.30
C PRO A 14 4.85 21.44 -9.70
N ARG A 15 5.32 21.31 -10.94
CA ARG A 15 5.98 20.08 -11.41
C ARG A 15 7.25 19.77 -10.62
N GLN A 16 8.03 20.77 -10.25
CA GLN A 16 9.21 20.62 -9.42
C GLN A 16 8.83 20.13 -8.02
N GLY A 17 7.77 20.68 -7.40
CA GLY A 17 7.24 20.22 -6.13
C GLY A 17 6.79 18.75 -6.14
N PHE A 18 6.19 18.27 -7.26
CA PHE A 18 5.86 16.86 -7.42
C PHE A 18 7.08 15.97 -7.65
N THR A 19 8.16 16.49 -8.20
CA THR A 19 9.41 15.76 -8.43
C THR A 19 10.27 15.71 -7.16
N PHE A 20 10.31 16.82 -6.43
CA PHE A 20 11.03 17.00 -5.17
C PHE A 20 10.00 17.25 -4.06
N MET A 21 9.28 16.19 -3.69
CA MET A 21 8.23 16.26 -2.67
C MET A 21 8.84 16.72 -1.34
N PRO A 22 8.30 17.79 -0.70
CA PRO A 22 8.72 18.18 0.65
C PRO A 22 8.53 17.05 1.64
N GLU A 23 9.44 16.92 2.61
CA GLU A 23 9.44 15.80 3.56
C GLU A 23 8.15 15.73 4.37
N ASP A 24 7.65 16.86 4.88
CA ASP A 24 6.40 16.90 5.64
C ASP A 24 5.20 16.39 4.81
N VAL A 25 5.18 16.70 3.51
CA VAL A 25 4.16 16.19 2.59
C VAL A 25 4.30 14.68 2.41
N ARG A 26 5.54 14.18 2.28
CA ARG A 26 5.82 12.75 2.17
C ARG A 26 5.35 12.00 3.41
N LEU A 27 5.70 12.50 4.60
CA LEU A 27 5.32 11.91 5.89
C LEU A 27 3.81 11.89 6.09
N SER A 28 3.13 13.01 5.80
CA SER A 28 1.67 13.10 5.84
C SER A 28 1.01 12.08 4.91
N LEU A 29 1.53 11.93 3.70
CA LEU A 29 1.01 10.95 2.76
C LEU A 29 1.30 9.50 3.22
N ILE A 30 2.46 9.23 3.83
CA ILE A 30 2.77 7.93 4.44
C ILE A 30 1.76 7.62 5.53
N SER A 31 1.54 8.51 6.51
CA SER A 31 0.56 8.32 7.57
C SER A 31 -0.82 7.97 7.02
N ARG A 32 -1.32 8.72 6.04
CA ARG A 32 -2.61 8.45 5.40
C ARG A 32 -2.66 7.08 4.71
N ARG A 33 -1.56 6.63 4.08
CA ARG A 33 -1.52 5.29 3.46
C ARG A 33 -1.48 4.19 4.50
N LEU A 34 -0.83 4.39 5.64
CA LEU A 34 -0.86 3.44 6.76
C LEU A 34 -2.30 3.23 7.26
N GLY A 35 -3.06 4.32 7.48
CA GLY A 35 -4.47 4.23 7.84
C GLY A 35 -5.33 3.50 6.80
N MET A 36 -5.14 3.79 5.51
CA MET A 36 -5.85 3.08 4.44
C MET A 36 -5.52 1.59 4.40
N LEU A 37 -4.26 1.22 4.61
CA LEU A 37 -3.82 -0.17 4.65
C LEU A 37 -4.42 -0.91 5.85
N ALA A 38 -4.36 -0.31 7.03
CA ALA A 38 -4.98 -0.86 8.24
C ALA A 38 -6.48 -1.07 8.03
N GLN A 39 -7.18 -0.03 7.57
CA GLN A 39 -8.62 -0.06 7.37
C GLN A 39 -9.05 -1.09 6.31
N ALA A 40 -8.44 -1.06 5.13
CA ALA A 40 -8.84 -1.93 4.04
C ALA A 40 -8.39 -3.38 4.25
N GLY A 41 -7.09 -3.57 4.56
CA GLY A 41 -6.48 -4.91 4.63
C GLY A 41 -6.65 -5.60 5.96
N GLN A 42 -6.23 -4.95 7.07
CA GLN A 42 -6.18 -5.61 8.36
C GLN A 42 -7.54 -5.64 9.08
N TYR A 43 -8.42 -4.66 8.79
CA TYR A 43 -9.71 -4.55 9.46
C TYR A 43 -10.89 -5.02 8.58
N ASN A 44 -11.10 -4.44 7.42
CA ASN A 44 -12.31 -4.72 6.61
C ASN A 44 -12.25 -6.05 5.88
N LEU A 45 -11.17 -6.35 5.18
CA LEU A 45 -11.09 -7.52 4.31
C LEU A 45 -11.35 -8.85 5.05
N PRO A 46 -10.73 -9.14 6.22
CA PRO A 46 -11.02 -10.37 6.96
C PRO A 46 -12.50 -10.50 7.36
N ARG A 47 -13.12 -9.38 7.74
CA ARG A 47 -14.53 -9.36 8.13
C ARG A 47 -15.48 -9.58 6.96
N MET A 48 -15.18 -9.00 5.80
CA MET A 48 -15.99 -9.18 4.59
C MET A 48 -15.90 -10.62 4.10
N LEU A 49 -14.69 -11.22 4.11
CA LEU A 49 -14.50 -12.63 3.79
C LEU A 49 -15.24 -13.55 4.75
N GLN A 50 -15.19 -13.27 6.05
CA GLN A 50 -15.92 -14.04 7.08
C GLN A 50 -17.45 -13.97 6.90
N ARG A 51 -17.96 -12.82 6.45
CA ARG A 51 -19.40 -12.62 6.19
C ARG A 51 -19.86 -13.19 4.84
N GLY A 52 -18.93 -13.66 4.00
CA GLY A 52 -19.24 -14.09 2.63
C GLY A 52 -19.62 -12.95 1.68
N ASP A 53 -19.32 -11.69 2.06
CA ASP A 53 -19.55 -10.53 1.18
C ASP A 53 -18.37 -10.35 0.21
N GLY A 54 -18.40 -11.11 -0.87
CA GLY A 54 -17.33 -11.13 -1.85
C GLY A 54 -17.14 -9.81 -2.59
N ALA A 55 -18.21 -9.05 -2.80
CA ALA A 55 -18.13 -7.74 -3.46
C ALA A 55 -17.41 -6.72 -2.58
N ALA A 56 -17.77 -6.63 -1.30
CA ALA A 56 -17.10 -5.77 -0.34
C ALA A 56 -15.64 -6.21 -0.10
N ALA A 57 -15.39 -7.52 -0.05
CA ALA A 57 -14.03 -8.07 0.08
C ALA A 57 -13.15 -7.70 -1.13
N MET A 58 -13.67 -7.76 -2.36
CA MET A 58 -12.95 -7.35 -3.56
C MET A 58 -12.64 -5.85 -3.56
N THR A 59 -13.58 -5.00 -3.12
CA THR A 59 -13.37 -3.56 -2.98
C THR A 59 -12.25 -3.27 -1.97
N SER A 60 -12.29 -3.92 -0.80
CA SER A 60 -11.25 -3.79 0.23
C SER A 60 -9.87 -4.26 -0.27
N THR A 61 -9.82 -5.37 -1.03
CA THR A 61 -8.60 -5.85 -1.69
C THR A 61 -8.03 -4.81 -2.66
N HIS A 62 -8.90 -4.17 -3.44
CA HIS A 62 -8.47 -3.12 -4.37
C HIS A 62 -7.90 -1.90 -3.63
N GLU A 63 -8.58 -1.41 -2.60
CA GLU A 63 -8.12 -0.27 -1.79
C GLU A 63 -6.76 -0.56 -1.12
N PHE A 64 -6.61 -1.73 -0.49
CA PHE A 64 -5.34 -2.16 0.07
C PHE A 64 -4.23 -2.16 -0.97
N THR A 65 -4.48 -2.75 -2.14
CA THR A 65 -3.52 -2.80 -3.25
C THR A 65 -3.07 -1.39 -3.68
N GLN A 66 -4.02 -0.46 -3.85
CA GLN A 66 -3.71 0.91 -4.26
C GLN A 66 -2.91 1.67 -3.20
N ALA A 67 -3.26 1.49 -1.92
CA ALA A 67 -2.55 2.10 -0.81
C ALA A 67 -1.13 1.54 -0.67
N ALA A 68 -0.95 0.22 -0.78
CA ALA A 68 0.37 -0.43 -0.70
C ALA A 68 1.30 0.02 -1.83
N ILE A 69 0.82 0.04 -3.08
CA ILE A 69 1.61 0.56 -4.20
C ILE A 69 2.02 2.02 -3.94
N SER A 70 1.07 2.86 -3.51
CA SER A 70 1.34 4.27 -3.21
C SER A 70 2.40 4.41 -2.12
N LEU A 71 2.32 3.61 -1.05
CA LEU A 71 3.28 3.63 0.05
C LEU A 71 4.68 3.22 -0.43
N VAL A 72 4.82 2.16 -1.23
CA VAL A 72 6.12 1.76 -1.79
C VAL A 72 6.76 2.90 -2.58
N PHE A 73 5.98 3.64 -3.37
CA PHE A 73 6.50 4.81 -4.09
C PHE A 73 6.92 5.94 -3.15
N LEU A 74 6.16 6.22 -2.08
CA LEU A 74 6.49 7.25 -1.08
C LEU A 74 7.77 6.91 -0.32
N ILE A 75 7.94 5.67 0.10
CA ILE A 75 9.15 5.18 0.79
C ILE A 75 10.39 5.30 -0.10
N ASN A 76 10.26 5.06 -1.41
CA ASN A 76 11.37 5.13 -2.37
C ASN A 76 11.53 6.51 -3.04
N ASN A 77 10.66 7.48 -2.75
CA ASN A 77 10.62 8.77 -3.45
C ASN A 77 11.94 9.55 -3.41
N PRO A 78 12.65 9.71 -2.28
CA PRO A 78 13.89 10.49 -2.24
C PRO A 78 14.98 9.94 -3.15
N VAL A 79 14.93 8.66 -3.48
CA VAL A 79 16.07 7.95 -4.11
C VAL A 79 15.85 7.68 -5.59
N SER A 80 14.63 7.44 -6.06
CA SER A 80 14.51 6.80 -7.38
C SER A 80 13.26 7.06 -8.20
N VAL A 81 12.22 7.65 -7.66
CA VAL A 81 10.91 7.59 -8.34
C VAL A 81 10.43 8.93 -8.86
N GLY A 82 10.64 10.00 -8.12
CA GLY A 82 10.26 11.37 -8.45
C GLY A 82 8.76 11.57 -8.65
N TYR A 83 8.11 10.80 -9.46
CA TYR A 83 6.72 11.01 -9.85
C TYR A 83 5.89 9.73 -9.75
N ALA A 84 4.83 9.75 -8.98
CA ALA A 84 3.91 8.62 -8.89
C ALA A 84 3.25 8.35 -10.26
N PRO A 85 3.28 7.12 -10.77
CA PRO A 85 2.73 6.82 -12.08
C PRO A 85 1.20 6.91 -12.10
N TYR A 86 0.64 7.25 -13.25
CA TYR A 86 -0.81 7.22 -13.48
C TYR A 86 -1.37 5.80 -13.22
N TYR A 87 -2.59 5.69 -12.71
CA TYR A 87 -3.15 4.44 -12.15
C TYR A 87 -2.96 3.20 -13.03
N LYS A 88 -3.18 3.29 -14.33
CA LYS A 88 -3.06 2.15 -15.26
C LYS A 88 -1.62 1.65 -15.46
N TRP A 89 -0.62 2.44 -15.10
CA TRP A 89 0.79 2.08 -15.22
C TRP A 89 1.44 1.69 -13.89
N ARG A 90 0.67 1.72 -12.79
CA ARG A 90 1.22 1.52 -11.43
C ARG A 90 1.93 0.18 -11.28
N PHE A 91 1.31 -0.94 -11.70
CA PHE A 91 1.97 -2.25 -11.61
C PHE A 91 3.19 -2.37 -12.53
N ALA A 92 3.13 -1.85 -13.75
CA ALA A 92 4.30 -1.84 -14.64
C ALA A 92 5.46 -1.05 -14.05
N ALA A 93 5.18 0.08 -13.41
CA ALA A 93 6.18 0.89 -12.73
C ALA A 93 6.68 0.22 -11.44
N LEU A 94 5.79 -0.41 -10.65
CA LEU A 94 6.14 -1.14 -9.44
C LEU A 94 7.07 -2.32 -9.74
N ARG A 95 6.75 -3.16 -10.75
CA ARG A 95 7.62 -4.26 -11.20
C ARG A 95 9.00 -3.75 -11.62
N ARG A 96 9.07 -2.61 -12.30
CA ARG A 96 10.35 -2.00 -12.69
C ARG A 96 11.12 -1.47 -11.50
N LEU A 97 10.42 -0.87 -10.53
CA LEU A 97 11.01 -0.39 -9.28
C LEU A 97 11.57 -1.57 -8.48
N SER A 98 10.79 -2.63 -8.26
CA SER A 98 11.17 -3.82 -7.47
C SER A 98 12.41 -4.56 -7.98
N ARG A 99 12.78 -4.36 -9.24
CA ARG A 99 13.99 -4.96 -9.84
C ARG A 99 15.27 -4.15 -9.60
N ARG A 100 15.19 -2.95 -9.02
CA ARG A 100 16.36 -2.12 -8.76
C ARG A 100 17.00 -2.53 -7.43
N MET A 101 18.32 -2.58 -7.37
CA MET A 101 19.08 -3.10 -6.23
C MET A 101 18.83 -2.36 -4.90
N ALA A 102 18.56 -1.06 -4.93
CA ALA A 102 18.34 -0.26 -3.73
C ALA A 102 16.87 -0.05 -3.35
N THR A 103 15.95 -0.80 -3.97
CA THR A 103 14.52 -0.61 -3.73
C THR A 103 14.13 -1.19 -2.37
N ARG A 104 13.50 -0.34 -1.57
CA ARG A 104 12.86 -0.69 -0.30
C ARG A 104 11.52 -1.35 -0.57
N LEU A 105 11.12 -2.31 0.25
CA LEU A 105 9.87 -3.07 0.10
C LEU A 105 9.75 -3.74 -1.30
N SER A 106 10.87 -4.23 -1.85
CA SER A 106 10.91 -4.82 -3.19
C SER A 106 10.02 -6.07 -3.35
N GLY A 107 9.79 -6.82 -2.25
CA GLY A 107 8.94 -8.01 -2.21
C GLY A 107 7.44 -7.72 -2.38
N VAL A 108 6.98 -6.52 -2.02
CA VAL A 108 5.55 -6.16 -2.02
C VAL A 108 4.90 -6.33 -3.39
N CYS A 109 5.62 -6.07 -4.48
CA CYS A 109 5.07 -6.26 -5.83
C CYS A 109 4.59 -7.70 -6.07
N MET A 110 5.42 -8.67 -5.76
CA MET A 110 5.11 -10.10 -5.95
C MET A 110 3.98 -10.54 -5.01
N GLN A 111 3.99 -10.08 -3.77
CA GLN A 111 2.97 -10.37 -2.77
C GLN A 111 1.59 -9.84 -3.20
N LEU A 112 1.52 -8.60 -3.71
CA LEU A 112 0.28 -8.02 -4.25
C LEU A 112 -0.23 -8.77 -5.48
N GLU A 113 0.65 -9.20 -6.38
CA GLU A 113 0.25 -9.99 -7.55
C GLU A 113 -0.30 -11.36 -7.14
N GLU A 114 0.29 -12.01 -6.15
CA GLU A 114 -0.23 -13.29 -5.62
C GLU A 114 -1.58 -13.08 -4.92
N MET A 115 -1.71 -12.04 -4.09
CA MET A 115 -2.98 -11.69 -3.45
C MET A 115 -4.10 -11.50 -4.49
N LEU A 116 -3.83 -10.77 -5.57
CA LEU A 116 -4.82 -10.54 -6.63
C LEU A 116 -5.20 -11.82 -7.39
N ARG A 117 -4.26 -12.76 -7.59
CA ARG A 117 -4.57 -14.07 -8.18
C ARG A 117 -5.52 -14.89 -7.29
N LEU A 118 -5.35 -14.78 -5.97
CA LEU A 118 -6.19 -15.47 -4.99
C LEU A 118 -7.54 -14.79 -4.77
N ALA A 119 -7.66 -13.49 -5.04
CA ALA A 119 -8.80 -12.67 -4.67
C ALA A 119 -10.12 -13.18 -5.26
N SER A 120 -10.15 -13.60 -6.52
CA SER A 120 -11.37 -14.11 -7.15
C SER A 120 -11.90 -15.37 -6.43
N ALA A 121 -11.03 -16.32 -6.12
CA ALA A 121 -11.42 -17.54 -5.42
C ALA A 121 -11.82 -17.27 -3.95
N ALA A 122 -11.15 -16.33 -3.28
CA ALA A 122 -11.46 -15.97 -1.91
C ALA A 122 -12.77 -15.18 -1.77
N CYS A 123 -13.05 -14.26 -2.71
CA CYS A 123 -14.19 -13.36 -2.64
C CYS A 123 -15.49 -13.97 -3.17
N PHE A 124 -15.41 -14.82 -4.22
CA PHE A 124 -16.60 -15.30 -4.90
C PHE A 124 -16.76 -16.83 -4.88
N GLY A 125 -15.72 -17.57 -4.50
CA GLY A 125 -15.76 -19.02 -4.49
C GLY A 125 -15.97 -19.63 -5.89
N VAL A 126 -15.95 -20.96 -5.99
CA VAL A 126 -16.44 -21.67 -7.19
C VAL A 126 -17.90 -22.05 -6.90
N PRO A 127 -18.92 -21.55 -7.66
CA PRO A 127 -20.29 -21.98 -7.51
C PRO A 127 -20.36 -23.52 -7.66
N GLY A 128 -20.84 -24.22 -6.65
CA GLY A 128 -21.04 -25.68 -6.71
C GLY A 128 -20.04 -26.56 -5.93
N THR A 129 -19.03 -26.01 -5.30
CA THR A 129 -18.25 -26.76 -4.30
C THR A 129 -19.01 -26.77 -2.97
N THR A 130 -19.90 -27.74 -2.81
CA THR A 130 -20.55 -28.02 -1.53
C THR A 130 -19.52 -28.38 -0.47
N ALA A 131 -19.86 -28.12 0.79
CA ALA A 131 -18.99 -28.33 1.95
C ALA A 131 -18.36 -29.74 2.03
N GLU A 132 -18.92 -30.71 1.34
CA GLU A 132 -18.47 -32.11 1.31
C GLU A 132 -17.15 -32.33 0.53
N HIS A 133 -16.81 -31.42 -0.40
CA HIS A 133 -15.52 -31.53 -1.15
C HIS A 133 -14.33 -30.85 -0.44
N LYS A 134 -14.57 -30.15 0.69
CA LYS A 134 -13.51 -29.49 1.48
C LYS A 134 -12.67 -30.46 2.33
N ALA A 135 -13.07 -31.72 2.46
CA ALA A 135 -12.46 -32.67 3.39
C ALA A 135 -11.18 -33.38 2.85
N SER A 136 -10.75 -33.12 1.63
CA SER A 136 -9.66 -33.89 0.99
C SER A 136 -8.42 -33.10 0.57
N THR A 137 -8.35 -31.78 0.80
CA THR A 137 -7.18 -31.02 0.37
C THR A 137 -6.52 -30.34 1.57
N THR A 138 -5.27 -30.71 1.86
CA THR A 138 -4.39 -30.12 2.88
C THR A 138 -3.96 -28.66 2.54
N ALA A 139 -4.51 -28.07 1.48
CA ALA A 139 -4.17 -26.73 1.02
C ALA A 139 -4.91 -25.65 1.86
N THR A 140 -4.15 -24.68 2.34
CA THR A 140 -4.69 -23.49 3.06
C THR A 140 -5.72 -22.76 2.19
N PRO A 141 -6.89 -22.42 2.75
CA PRO A 141 -7.93 -21.68 2.03
C PRO A 141 -7.40 -20.36 1.40
N PRO A 142 -7.88 -19.95 0.22
CA PRO A 142 -7.45 -18.70 -0.40
C PRO A 142 -7.62 -17.46 0.49
N ALA A 143 -8.67 -17.40 1.30
CA ALA A 143 -8.91 -16.32 2.26
C ALA A 143 -7.80 -16.22 3.32
N ASP A 144 -7.40 -17.35 3.91
CA ASP A 144 -6.33 -17.37 4.91
C ASP A 144 -4.97 -17.00 4.30
N ARG A 145 -4.72 -17.43 3.06
CA ARG A 145 -3.51 -17.04 2.31
C ARG A 145 -3.47 -15.53 2.05
N ILE A 146 -4.59 -14.92 1.69
CA ILE A 146 -4.68 -13.47 1.49
C ILE A 146 -4.39 -12.75 2.80
N ASN A 147 -5.00 -13.16 3.91
CA ASN A 147 -4.76 -12.56 5.22
C ASN A 147 -3.27 -12.69 5.62
N ALA A 148 -2.66 -13.84 5.41
CA ALA A 148 -1.24 -14.04 5.68
C ALA A 148 -0.34 -13.13 4.82
N ILE A 149 -0.66 -12.92 3.55
CA ILE A 149 0.07 -12.00 2.66
C ILE A 149 -0.06 -10.56 3.18
N ILE A 150 -1.25 -10.13 3.59
CA ILE A 150 -1.48 -8.78 4.13
C ILE A 150 -0.65 -8.56 5.40
N GLU A 151 -0.69 -9.50 6.35
CA GLU A 151 0.08 -9.40 7.59
C GLU A 151 1.60 -9.35 7.30
N HIS A 152 2.06 -10.12 6.33
CA HIS A 152 3.47 -10.08 5.92
C HIS A 152 3.86 -8.73 5.31
N ILE A 153 3.04 -8.19 4.41
CA ILE A 153 3.25 -6.84 3.85
C ILE A 153 3.28 -5.79 4.97
N CYS A 154 2.35 -5.85 5.94
CA CYS A 154 2.28 -4.91 7.04
C CYS A 154 3.52 -5.01 7.95
N SER A 155 3.99 -6.22 8.24
CA SER A 155 5.22 -6.45 9.00
C SER A 155 6.46 -5.89 8.27
N ASP A 156 6.57 -6.10 6.95
CA ASP A 156 7.64 -5.53 6.14
C ASP A 156 7.62 -4.00 6.18
N ILE A 157 6.42 -3.39 6.12
CA ILE A 157 6.25 -1.93 6.22
C ILE A 157 6.74 -1.43 7.58
N VAL A 158 6.35 -2.06 8.70
CA VAL A 158 6.81 -1.65 10.04
C VAL A 158 8.32 -1.74 10.14
N SER A 159 8.91 -2.82 9.67
CA SER A 159 10.37 -2.99 9.63
C SER A 159 11.07 -1.89 8.83
N GLU A 160 10.45 -1.44 7.74
CA GLU A 160 10.99 -0.34 6.94
C GLU A 160 10.85 1.02 7.63
N LEU A 161 9.71 1.30 8.28
CA LEU A 161 9.52 2.51 9.09
C LEU A 161 10.52 2.60 10.23
N GLN A 162 10.81 1.48 10.90
CA GLN A 162 11.85 1.40 11.93
C GLN A 162 13.24 1.69 11.36
N ARG A 163 13.57 1.15 10.19
CA ARG A 163 14.84 1.39 9.50
C ARG A 163 15.02 2.85 9.09
N GLU A 164 13.93 3.54 8.73
CA GLU A 164 13.93 4.98 8.48
C GLU A 164 13.94 5.83 9.75
N GLY A 165 13.78 5.23 10.93
CA GLY A 165 13.68 5.94 12.21
C GLY A 165 12.32 6.63 12.44
N LEU A 166 11.31 6.29 11.64
CA LEU A 166 9.98 6.90 11.72
C LEU A 166 9.09 6.29 12.82
N THR A 167 9.47 5.14 13.36
CA THR A 167 8.77 4.49 14.48
C THR A 167 9.73 3.68 15.33
N ARG A 168 9.38 3.50 16.60
CA ARG A 168 10.03 2.55 17.53
C ARG A 168 9.11 1.38 17.90
N SER A 169 7.85 1.45 17.48
CA SER A 169 6.84 0.43 17.75
C SER A 169 7.06 -0.80 16.87
N GLN A 170 6.80 -1.98 17.43
CA GLN A 170 6.80 -3.26 16.70
C GLN A 170 5.38 -3.73 16.32
N GLU A 171 4.37 -2.93 16.66
CA GLU A 171 2.98 -3.25 16.36
C GLU A 171 2.75 -3.33 14.85
N THR A 172 2.19 -4.43 14.39
CA THR A 172 1.94 -4.65 12.95
C THR A 172 0.63 -4.06 12.47
N PHE A 173 -0.28 -3.66 13.37
CA PHE A 173 -1.48 -2.93 13.00
C PHE A 173 -1.11 -1.49 12.61
N LEU A 174 -1.16 -1.20 11.33
CA LEU A 174 -0.56 0.01 10.73
C LEU A 174 -1.22 1.32 11.19
N GLU A 175 -2.47 1.29 11.67
CA GLU A 175 -3.12 2.48 12.24
C GLU A 175 -2.32 3.03 13.43
N TRP A 176 -1.74 2.16 14.25
CA TRP A 176 -0.96 2.57 15.42
C TRP A 176 0.45 3.08 15.09
N GLN A 177 0.88 2.93 13.84
CA GLN A 177 2.15 3.51 13.37
C GLN A 177 2.01 4.99 12.95
N ARG A 178 0.78 5.44 12.67
CA ARG A 178 0.51 6.80 12.18
C ARG A 178 1.00 7.90 13.11
N PRO A 179 0.68 7.88 14.44
CA PRO A 179 1.15 8.91 15.36
C PRO A 179 2.67 9.07 15.31
N TYR A 180 3.42 7.98 15.31
CA TYR A 180 4.88 8.03 15.26
C TYR A 180 5.40 8.70 13.99
N VAL A 181 4.80 8.41 12.83
CA VAL A 181 5.18 9.05 11.57
C VAL A 181 4.83 10.54 11.59
N GLU A 182 3.67 10.92 12.12
CA GLU A 182 3.22 12.32 12.18
C GLU A 182 4.02 13.18 13.17
N GLU A 183 4.63 12.59 14.20
CA GLU A 183 5.58 13.28 15.11
C GLU A 183 6.80 13.86 14.38
N HIS A 184 7.13 13.37 13.19
CA HIS A 184 8.24 13.86 12.37
C HIS A 184 7.86 15.02 11.44
N ILE A 185 6.57 15.39 11.36
CA ILE A 185 6.09 16.54 10.57
C ILE A 185 6.39 17.81 11.34
N VAL A 186 7.20 18.68 10.74
CA VAL A 186 7.65 19.93 11.37
C VAL A 186 6.65 21.08 11.15
N SER A 187 5.93 21.06 10.05
CA SER A 187 4.99 22.12 9.69
C SER A 187 3.68 22.02 10.48
N ASP A 188 3.22 23.13 11.04
CA ASP A 188 1.93 23.22 11.74
C ASP A 188 0.72 23.34 10.80
N ALA A 189 0.90 23.18 9.50
CA ALA A 189 -0.18 23.29 8.52
C ALA A 189 -1.24 22.18 8.75
N PRO A 190 -2.51 22.50 9.06
CA PRO A 190 -3.53 21.50 9.41
C PRO A 190 -3.77 20.45 8.32
N CYS A 191 -3.52 20.79 7.06
CA CYS A 191 -3.69 19.84 5.94
C CYS A 191 -2.65 18.71 5.92
N LEU A 192 -1.55 18.84 6.67
CA LEU A 192 -0.51 17.82 6.76
C LEU A 192 -0.77 16.81 7.88
N HIS A 193 -1.58 17.17 8.87
CA HIS A 193 -1.95 16.31 9.99
C HIS A 193 -3.29 15.64 9.70
N SER A 194 -3.42 14.38 10.03
CA SER A 194 -4.61 13.56 9.77
C SER A 194 -5.15 12.85 11.01
N LEU A 195 -4.54 13.17 12.16
CA LEU A 195 -4.93 12.71 13.49
C LEU A 195 -5.39 13.87 14.34
#